data_2122172cd4ba5acf631f54175d23bd74
#
_entry.id   2122172cd4ba5acf631f54175d23bd74
#
_cell.length_a   1.000
_cell.length_b   1.000
_cell.length_c   1.000
_cell.angle_alpha   90.00
_cell.angle_beta   90.00
_cell.angle_gamma   90.00
#
_symmetry.space_group_name_H-M   'P 1'
#
loop_
_entity.id
_entity.type
_entity.pdbx_description
1 polymer ?
#
loop_
_entity_poly.entity_id
_entity_poly.type
_entity_poly.pdbx_seq_one_letter_code
_entity_poly.pdbx_strand_id
1 'polypeptide(L)'
;MNNTVIACVDGSPSTRPVCEYAAWAAAKLGTPLALLHVLEKSETPAVFDLTGAIGIDSQERLTEELVRVEGERSRLLMAQGKAVLRDCAERLKQAGQTDVQLLQKHGALDDILAELGEVRLMVLGRRGTQNQVGSHLESVIRLQKKPVLIVPETFMPPARVMFAYDGSSESRKNLSRLTISPLLSGLTCYIVMVNGDTLALQDAQAVLQEAGIT
;
A
#
# COMPACT_ATOMS: atom_id res chain seq x y z
N MET A 1 14.56 -4.95 -5.48
CA MET A 1 13.73 -3.77 -5.84
C MET A 1 14.18 -2.62 -4.97
N ASN A 2 15.24 -1.96 -5.36
CA ASN A 2 15.77 -0.88 -4.54
C ASN A 2 15.15 0.43 -4.98
N ASN A 3 14.62 1.19 -4.02
CA ASN A 3 14.10 2.54 -4.23
C ASN A 3 12.88 2.66 -5.16
N THR A 4 11.91 1.74 -5.06
CA THR A 4 10.70 1.68 -5.92
C THR A 4 9.47 2.18 -5.15
N VAL A 5 8.57 2.90 -5.81
CA VAL A 5 7.21 3.16 -5.31
C VAL A 5 6.34 1.94 -5.60
N ILE A 6 5.65 1.42 -4.59
CA ILE A 6 4.79 0.24 -4.71
C ILE A 6 3.33 0.63 -4.48
N ALA A 7 2.48 0.39 -5.46
CA ALA A 7 1.04 0.55 -5.38
C ALA A 7 0.38 -0.80 -5.08
N CYS A 8 -0.27 -0.93 -3.92
CA CYS A 8 -1.02 -2.13 -3.56
C CYS A 8 -2.44 -2.05 -4.13
N VAL A 9 -2.76 -2.93 -5.06
CA VAL A 9 -4.03 -2.96 -5.79
C VAL A 9 -4.78 -4.27 -5.56
N ASP A 10 -6.09 -4.19 -5.32
CA ASP A 10 -6.93 -5.33 -4.96
C ASP A 10 -8.20 -5.47 -5.84
N GLY A 11 -8.35 -4.61 -6.84
CA GLY A 11 -9.54 -4.55 -7.69
C GLY A 11 -10.74 -3.83 -7.07
N SER A 12 -10.60 -3.26 -5.85
CA SER A 12 -11.61 -2.42 -5.22
C SER A 12 -11.75 -1.05 -5.92
N PRO A 13 -12.78 -0.24 -5.59
CA PRO A 13 -12.88 1.13 -6.06
C PRO A 13 -11.66 2.00 -5.70
N SER A 14 -10.91 1.67 -4.65
CA SER A 14 -9.69 2.35 -4.24
C SER A 14 -8.50 2.08 -5.17
N THR A 15 -8.54 1.04 -6.00
CA THR A 15 -7.44 0.66 -6.90
C THR A 15 -7.05 1.80 -7.84
N ARG A 16 -8.03 2.49 -8.43
CA ARG A 16 -7.76 3.59 -9.36
C ARG A 16 -7.02 4.75 -8.69
N PRO A 17 -7.52 5.35 -7.59
CA PRO A 17 -6.78 6.43 -6.91
C PRO A 17 -5.43 5.96 -6.36
N VAL A 18 -5.27 4.72 -5.93
CA VAL A 18 -3.96 4.16 -5.53
C VAL A 18 -2.97 4.24 -6.68
N CYS A 19 -3.36 3.84 -7.89
CA CYS A 19 -2.51 3.93 -9.08
C CYS A 19 -2.15 5.38 -9.43
N GLU A 20 -3.13 6.29 -9.39
CA GLU A 20 -2.94 7.71 -9.73
C GLU A 20 -2.00 8.41 -8.73
N TYR A 21 -2.18 8.18 -7.42
CA TYR A 21 -1.26 8.71 -6.39
C TYR A 21 0.13 8.10 -6.46
N ALA A 22 0.23 6.80 -6.76
CA ALA A 22 1.51 6.12 -6.89
C ALA A 22 2.29 6.65 -8.11
N ALA A 23 1.62 6.87 -9.22
CA ALA A 23 2.22 7.48 -10.40
C ALA A 23 2.70 8.91 -10.13
N TRP A 24 1.87 9.73 -9.46
CA TRP A 24 2.25 11.07 -9.02
C TRP A 24 3.49 11.04 -8.12
N ALA A 25 3.50 10.15 -7.13
CA ALA A 25 4.62 10.03 -6.19
C ALA A 25 5.90 9.52 -6.89
N ALA A 26 5.79 8.53 -7.77
CA ALA A 26 6.92 7.99 -8.53
C ALA A 26 7.55 9.06 -9.43
N ALA A 27 6.72 9.85 -10.11
CA ALA A 27 7.18 10.98 -10.94
C ALA A 27 7.91 12.05 -10.11
N LYS A 28 7.33 12.44 -8.96
CA LYS A 28 7.95 13.41 -8.02
C LYS A 28 9.28 12.90 -7.45
N LEU A 29 9.36 11.63 -7.11
CA LEU A 29 10.55 11.01 -6.52
C LEU A 29 11.59 10.60 -7.56
N GLY A 30 11.26 10.60 -8.85
CA GLY A 30 12.14 10.11 -9.92
C GLY A 30 12.49 8.63 -9.76
N THR A 31 11.53 7.79 -9.34
CA THR A 31 11.75 6.37 -9.02
C THR A 31 10.84 5.46 -9.82
N PRO A 32 11.24 4.18 -10.03
CA PRO A 32 10.38 3.19 -10.67
C PRO A 32 9.06 2.99 -9.93
N LEU A 33 8.03 2.54 -10.66
CA LEU A 33 6.71 2.19 -10.13
C LEU A 33 6.47 0.69 -10.29
N ALA A 34 5.97 0.05 -9.22
CA ALA A 34 5.49 -1.33 -9.26
C ALA A 34 4.04 -1.40 -8.76
N LEU A 35 3.22 -2.20 -9.44
CA LEU A 35 1.89 -2.58 -8.98
C LEU A 35 1.98 -3.93 -8.30
N LEU A 36 1.50 -4.02 -7.08
CA LEU A 36 1.47 -5.26 -6.28
C LEU A 36 0.03 -5.68 -6.05
N HIS A 37 -0.31 -6.88 -6.48
CA HIS A 37 -1.55 -7.56 -6.12
C HIS A 37 -1.21 -8.76 -5.24
N VAL A 38 -1.82 -8.82 -4.06
CA VAL A 38 -1.63 -9.90 -3.10
C VAL A 38 -2.89 -10.78 -3.08
N LEU A 39 -2.67 -12.07 -3.26
CA LEU A 39 -3.69 -13.09 -3.08
C LEU A 39 -3.53 -13.69 -1.69
N GLU A 40 -4.40 -13.30 -0.79
CA GLU A 40 -4.43 -13.86 0.56
C GLU A 40 -5.00 -15.27 0.55
N LYS A 41 -4.43 -16.12 1.39
CA LYS A 41 -5.02 -17.43 1.63
C LYS A 41 -6.38 -17.21 2.28
N SER A 42 -7.43 -17.68 1.63
CA SER A 42 -8.75 -17.73 2.25
C SER A 42 -8.64 -18.61 3.51
N GLU A 43 -8.99 -18.07 4.66
CA GLU A 43 -9.14 -18.81 5.92
C GLU A 43 -10.41 -19.70 5.89
N THR A 44 -10.79 -20.21 4.74
CA THR A 44 -11.85 -21.20 4.71
C THR A 44 -11.27 -22.49 5.27
N PRO A 45 -11.79 -22.99 6.40
CA PRO A 45 -11.33 -24.28 6.91
C PRO A 45 -11.63 -25.33 5.86
N ALA A 46 -10.62 -25.84 5.23
CA ALA A 46 -10.74 -26.93 4.27
C ALA A 46 -11.13 -28.25 4.93
N VAL A 47 -11.29 -28.25 6.24
CA VAL A 47 -11.63 -29.43 7.01
C VAL A 47 -12.83 -29.08 7.89
N PHE A 48 -14.02 -29.31 7.39
CA PHE A 48 -15.12 -29.69 8.28
C PHE A 48 -14.66 -30.93 9.01
N ASP A 49 -14.60 -30.88 10.34
CA ASP A 49 -14.37 -32.05 11.18
C ASP A 49 -15.60 -32.98 11.06
N LEU A 50 -15.61 -33.76 10.00
CA LEU A 50 -16.64 -34.75 9.70
C LEU A 50 -16.29 -36.10 10.35
N THR A 51 -15.43 -36.09 11.38
CA THR A 51 -15.00 -37.26 12.13
C THR A 51 -16.15 -37.86 12.94
N GLY A 52 -17.09 -38.45 12.30
CA GLY A 52 -18.11 -39.21 13.05
C GLY A 52 -19.30 -39.77 12.26
N ALA A 53 -19.50 -39.33 11.01
CA ALA A 53 -20.70 -39.70 10.29
C ALA A 53 -20.48 -40.27 8.88
N ILE A 54 -19.26 -40.29 8.35
CA ILE A 54 -18.99 -40.61 6.95
C ILE A 54 -17.93 -41.71 6.86
N GLY A 55 -18.21 -42.77 6.07
CA GLY A 55 -17.28 -43.87 5.82
C GLY A 55 -15.98 -43.39 5.15
N ILE A 56 -14.87 -44.13 5.36
CA ILE A 56 -13.50 -43.78 4.92
C ILE A 56 -13.47 -43.43 3.41
N ASP A 57 -14.09 -44.24 2.56
CA ASP A 57 -14.14 -44.00 1.11
C ASP A 57 -14.85 -42.68 0.71
N SER A 58 -15.82 -42.26 1.52
CA SER A 58 -16.53 -41.00 1.30
C SER A 58 -15.72 -39.79 1.74
N GLN A 59 -14.86 -39.93 2.74
CA GLN A 59 -13.93 -38.89 3.18
C GLN A 59 -12.86 -38.62 2.12
N GLU A 60 -12.28 -39.67 1.52
CA GLU A 60 -11.28 -39.50 0.46
C GLU A 60 -11.87 -38.76 -0.75
N ARG A 61 -13.05 -39.16 -1.22
CA ARG A 61 -13.74 -38.50 -2.33
C ARG A 61 -14.07 -37.02 -2.04
N LEU A 62 -14.55 -36.71 -0.85
CA LEU A 62 -14.81 -35.32 -0.45
C LEU A 62 -13.54 -34.50 -0.38
N THR A 63 -12.45 -35.06 0.13
CA THR A 63 -11.15 -34.41 0.19
C THR A 63 -10.60 -34.13 -1.21
N GLU A 64 -10.67 -35.08 -2.12
CA GLU A 64 -10.27 -34.88 -3.52
C GLU A 64 -11.09 -33.78 -4.21
N GLU A 65 -12.42 -33.78 -4.00
CA GLU A 65 -13.30 -32.78 -4.59
C GLU A 65 -13.04 -31.40 -4.01
N LEU A 66 -12.80 -31.27 -2.69
CA LEU A 66 -12.39 -30.01 -2.05
C LEU A 66 -11.09 -29.49 -2.63
N VAL A 67 -10.06 -30.35 -2.77
CA VAL A 67 -8.78 -29.96 -3.37
C VAL A 67 -8.96 -29.47 -4.80
N ARG A 68 -9.83 -30.15 -5.58
CA ARG A 68 -10.15 -29.74 -6.96
C ARG A 68 -10.82 -28.36 -7.00
N VAL A 69 -11.85 -28.15 -6.20
CA VAL A 69 -12.60 -26.89 -6.13
C VAL A 69 -11.70 -25.73 -5.65
N GLU A 70 -10.89 -25.97 -4.64
CA GLU A 70 -9.87 -25.02 -4.15
C GLU A 70 -8.85 -24.66 -5.23
N GLY A 71 -8.39 -25.66 -5.98
CA GLY A 71 -7.49 -25.47 -7.10
C GLY A 71 -8.09 -24.62 -8.22
N GLU A 72 -9.34 -24.85 -8.58
CA GLU A 72 -10.07 -24.05 -9.57
C GLU A 72 -10.30 -22.60 -9.07
N ARG A 73 -10.72 -22.44 -7.83
CA ARG A 73 -10.87 -21.14 -7.19
C ARG A 73 -9.57 -20.34 -7.19
N SER A 74 -8.47 -20.98 -6.81
CA SER A 74 -7.14 -20.36 -6.81
C SER A 74 -6.72 -19.88 -8.20
N ARG A 75 -6.98 -20.70 -9.25
CA ARG A 75 -6.70 -20.31 -10.64
C ARG A 75 -7.52 -19.10 -11.09
N LEU A 76 -8.80 -19.05 -10.73
CA LEU A 76 -9.67 -17.92 -11.04
C LEU A 76 -9.21 -16.65 -10.35
N LEU A 77 -8.89 -16.70 -9.07
CA LEU A 77 -8.37 -15.57 -8.32
C LEU A 77 -7.04 -15.06 -8.88
N MET A 78 -6.16 -15.97 -9.28
CA MET A 78 -4.90 -15.59 -9.97
C MET A 78 -5.17 -14.89 -11.30
N ALA A 79 -6.12 -15.39 -12.09
CA ALA A 79 -6.47 -14.78 -13.37
C ALA A 79 -7.09 -13.39 -13.17
N GLN A 80 -7.97 -13.24 -12.18
CA GLN A 80 -8.57 -11.96 -11.80
C GLN A 80 -7.49 -10.95 -11.38
N GLY A 81 -6.57 -11.33 -10.50
CA GLY A 81 -5.48 -10.44 -10.06
C GLY A 81 -4.58 -9.99 -11.21
N LYS A 82 -4.27 -10.91 -12.14
CA LYS A 82 -3.54 -10.54 -13.38
C LYS A 82 -4.31 -9.55 -14.24
N ALA A 83 -5.63 -9.70 -14.34
CA ALA A 83 -6.48 -8.77 -15.10
C ALA A 83 -6.49 -7.39 -14.46
N VAL A 84 -6.63 -7.30 -13.14
CA VAL A 84 -6.53 -6.03 -12.38
C VAL A 84 -5.19 -5.34 -12.63
N LEU A 85 -4.08 -6.06 -12.50
CA LEU A 85 -2.74 -5.51 -12.75
C LEU A 85 -2.58 -4.98 -14.18
N ARG A 86 -3.08 -5.70 -15.18
CA ARG A 86 -3.01 -5.29 -16.59
C ARG A 86 -3.85 -4.05 -16.86
N ASP A 87 -5.10 -4.01 -16.38
CA ASP A 87 -5.97 -2.84 -16.53
C ASP A 87 -5.33 -1.58 -15.92
N CYS A 88 -4.76 -1.71 -14.71
CA CYS A 88 -4.04 -0.62 -14.07
C CYS A 88 -2.81 -0.18 -14.89
N ALA A 89 -2.02 -1.11 -15.39
CA ALA A 89 -0.84 -0.80 -16.19
C ALA A 89 -1.20 -0.09 -17.51
N GLU A 90 -2.26 -0.54 -18.19
CA GLU A 90 -2.73 0.11 -19.41
C GLU A 90 -3.18 1.55 -19.17
N ARG A 91 -3.93 1.79 -18.08
CA ARG A 91 -4.34 3.15 -17.68
C ARG A 91 -3.14 4.05 -17.35
N LEU A 92 -2.17 3.53 -16.62
CA LEU A 92 -0.94 4.25 -16.30
C LEU A 92 -0.13 4.57 -17.56
N LYS A 93 -0.05 3.64 -18.50
CA LYS A 93 0.60 3.85 -19.80
C LYS A 93 -0.09 4.96 -20.61
N GLN A 94 -1.42 4.99 -20.64
CA GLN A 94 -2.19 6.07 -21.27
C GLN A 94 -1.93 7.43 -20.61
N ALA A 95 -1.62 7.45 -19.29
CA ALA A 95 -1.23 8.64 -18.55
C ALA A 95 0.27 8.99 -18.67
N GLY A 96 1.04 8.28 -19.52
CA GLY A 96 2.45 8.56 -19.78
C GLY A 96 3.45 7.77 -18.93
N GLN A 97 2.99 6.86 -18.07
CA GLN A 97 3.84 5.97 -17.27
C GLN A 97 4.12 4.68 -18.04
N THR A 98 5.30 4.57 -18.65
CA THR A 98 5.62 3.45 -19.56
C THR A 98 6.36 2.30 -18.92
N ASP A 99 7.05 2.54 -17.79
CA ASP A 99 7.84 1.53 -17.08
C ASP A 99 7.18 1.20 -15.72
N VAL A 100 6.24 0.27 -15.77
CA VAL A 100 5.49 -0.20 -14.59
C VAL A 100 5.70 -1.69 -14.40
N GLN A 101 6.30 -2.09 -13.29
CA GLN A 101 6.47 -3.51 -12.93
C GLN A 101 5.17 -4.08 -12.37
N LEU A 102 4.82 -5.30 -12.77
CA LEU A 102 3.64 -6.02 -12.30
C LEU A 102 4.05 -7.18 -11.39
N LEU A 103 3.56 -7.15 -10.17
CA LEU A 103 3.86 -8.15 -9.15
C LEU A 103 2.57 -8.78 -8.65
N GLN A 104 2.50 -10.10 -8.72
CA GLN A 104 1.47 -10.89 -8.06
C GLN A 104 2.13 -11.83 -7.08
N LYS A 105 1.69 -11.76 -5.82
CA LYS A 105 2.23 -12.55 -4.72
C LYS A 105 1.11 -13.30 -4.01
N HIS A 106 1.44 -14.42 -3.37
CA HIS A 106 0.55 -15.20 -2.52
C HIS A 106 1.02 -15.14 -1.07
N GLY A 107 0.13 -14.91 -0.14
CA GLY A 107 0.43 -14.88 1.28
C GLY A 107 -0.26 -13.74 2.00
N ALA A 108 0.06 -13.53 3.27
CA ALA A 108 -0.39 -12.36 4.01
C ALA A 108 0.29 -11.09 3.48
N LEU A 109 -0.46 -10.00 3.39
CA LEU A 109 0.07 -8.72 2.88
C LEU A 109 1.27 -8.25 3.70
N ASP A 110 1.20 -8.37 5.02
CA ASP A 110 2.26 -7.92 5.94
C ASP A 110 3.59 -8.66 5.70
N ASP A 111 3.53 -9.98 5.52
CA ASP A 111 4.70 -10.81 5.24
C ASP A 111 5.33 -10.44 3.89
N ILE A 112 4.50 -10.28 2.88
CA ILE A 112 4.95 -9.90 1.53
C ILE A 112 5.60 -8.52 1.55
N LEU A 113 5.01 -7.55 2.25
CA LEU A 113 5.57 -6.21 2.37
C LEU A 113 6.89 -6.22 3.17
N ALA A 114 7.05 -7.11 4.14
CA ALA A 114 8.29 -7.27 4.88
C ALA A 114 9.41 -7.85 3.99
N GLU A 115 9.08 -8.81 3.12
CA GLU A 115 10.02 -9.42 2.16
C GLU A 115 10.46 -8.49 1.03
N LEU A 116 9.64 -7.49 0.68
CA LEU A 116 10.01 -6.50 -0.31
C LEU A 116 11.19 -5.68 0.21
N GLY A 117 12.33 -5.75 -0.46
CA GLY A 117 13.57 -5.07 -0.07
C GLY A 117 13.42 -3.55 0.20
N GLU A 118 14.34 -2.74 -0.25
CA GLU A 118 14.25 -1.28 -0.06
C GLU A 118 13.13 -0.67 -0.93
N VAL A 119 12.00 -0.40 -0.29
CA VAL A 119 10.85 0.30 -0.87
C VAL A 119 10.95 1.78 -0.57
N ARG A 120 10.81 2.64 -1.57
CA ARG A 120 10.82 4.10 -1.38
C ARG A 120 9.56 4.61 -0.73
N LEU A 121 8.41 4.10 -1.19
CA LEU A 121 7.08 4.47 -0.70
C LEU A 121 6.09 3.35 -1.02
N MET A 122 5.25 3.01 -0.07
CA MET A 122 4.09 2.16 -0.29
C MET A 122 2.84 3.00 -0.41
N VAL A 123 1.98 2.70 -1.37
CA VAL A 123 0.71 3.40 -1.59
C VAL A 123 -0.44 2.42 -1.43
N LEU A 124 -1.34 2.74 -0.50
CA LEU A 124 -2.46 1.89 -0.10
C LEU A 124 -3.77 2.68 -0.11
N GLY A 125 -4.84 2.04 -0.49
CA GLY A 125 -6.19 2.59 -0.35
C GLY A 125 -6.65 2.58 1.12
N ARG A 126 -7.47 3.55 1.50
CA ARG A 126 -8.07 3.60 2.83
C ARG A 126 -9.05 2.43 3.08
N ARG A 127 -9.68 1.90 2.03
CA ARG A 127 -10.62 0.78 2.07
C ARG A 127 -10.26 -0.26 1.03
N GLY A 128 -10.46 -1.53 1.39
CA GLY A 128 -10.29 -2.66 0.49
C GLY A 128 -11.64 -3.16 -0.07
N THR A 129 -11.62 -4.36 -0.65
CA THR A 129 -12.78 -5.01 -1.29
C THR A 129 -13.98 -5.17 -0.39
N GLN A 130 -13.79 -5.29 0.93
CA GLN A 130 -14.88 -5.46 1.91
C GLN A 130 -15.46 -4.13 2.43
N ASN A 131 -15.05 -2.99 1.87
CA ASN A 131 -15.48 -1.64 2.25
C ASN A 131 -15.34 -1.29 3.76
N GLN A 132 -14.60 -2.08 4.49
CA GLN A 132 -14.21 -1.80 5.88
C GLN A 132 -12.85 -1.11 5.90
N VAL A 133 -12.60 -0.26 6.91
CA VAL A 133 -11.23 0.22 7.19
C VAL A 133 -10.42 -1.04 7.44
N GLY A 134 -9.50 -1.36 6.52
CA GLY A 134 -8.93 -2.69 6.44
C GLY A 134 -8.16 -3.05 7.71
N SER A 135 -8.44 -4.23 8.26
CA SER A 135 -7.57 -4.88 9.26
C SER A 135 -6.10 -4.85 8.84
N HIS A 136 -5.85 -4.96 7.55
CA HIS A 136 -4.53 -4.89 6.94
C HIS A 136 -3.88 -3.50 7.02
N LEU A 137 -4.66 -2.40 6.97
CA LEU A 137 -4.11 -1.05 7.04
C LEU A 137 -3.51 -0.79 8.43
N GLU A 138 -4.17 -1.21 9.49
CA GLU A 138 -3.66 -1.07 10.85
C GLU A 138 -2.40 -1.90 11.06
N SER A 139 -2.38 -3.16 10.62
CA SER A 139 -1.22 -4.04 10.66
C SER A 139 -0.05 -3.45 9.88
N VAL A 140 -0.29 -2.99 8.64
CA VAL A 140 0.74 -2.36 7.82
C VAL A 140 1.34 -1.13 8.50
N ILE A 141 0.52 -0.24 9.06
CA ILE A 141 1.01 0.97 9.75
C ILE A 141 1.84 0.59 10.99
N ARG A 142 1.44 -0.42 11.74
CA ARG A 142 2.13 -0.85 12.97
C ARG A 142 3.43 -1.60 12.70
N LEU A 143 3.44 -2.46 11.67
CA LEU A 143 4.55 -3.39 11.43
C LEU A 143 5.59 -2.83 10.45
N GLN A 144 5.18 -1.94 9.53
CA GLN A 144 6.09 -1.42 8.52
C GLN A 144 6.89 -0.21 9.02
N LYS A 145 8.21 -0.29 8.87
CA LYS A 145 9.14 0.85 9.10
C LYS A 145 9.36 1.70 7.84
N LYS A 146 8.69 1.35 6.75
CA LYS A 146 8.82 2.01 5.43
C LYS A 146 7.77 3.12 5.32
N PRO A 147 8.02 4.18 4.55
CA PRO A 147 7.03 5.22 4.32
C PRO A 147 5.78 4.65 3.65
N VAL A 148 4.60 5.03 4.16
CA VAL A 148 3.30 4.61 3.66
C VAL A 148 2.46 5.83 3.32
N LEU A 149 1.88 5.86 2.13
CA LEU A 149 0.90 6.83 1.68
C LEU A 149 -0.48 6.17 1.62
N ILE A 150 -1.38 6.61 2.48
CA ILE A 150 -2.77 6.17 2.49
C ILE A 150 -3.58 7.16 1.68
N VAL A 151 -4.30 6.68 0.67
CA VAL A 151 -4.99 7.55 -0.28
C VAL A 151 -6.51 7.49 -0.15
N PRO A 152 -7.22 8.62 -0.40
CA PRO A 152 -8.67 8.67 -0.44
C PRO A 152 -9.22 8.00 -1.70
N GLU A 153 -10.54 7.94 -1.82
CA GLU A 153 -11.25 7.31 -2.95
C GLU A 153 -11.19 8.11 -4.26
N THR A 154 -10.71 9.34 -4.21
CA THR A 154 -10.58 10.20 -5.40
C THR A 154 -9.20 10.83 -5.43
N PHE A 155 -8.55 10.77 -6.59
CA PHE A 155 -7.27 11.42 -6.79
C PHE A 155 -7.46 12.94 -6.95
N MET A 156 -6.71 13.67 -6.15
CA MET A 156 -6.50 15.12 -6.32
C MET A 156 -5.01 15.39 -6.15
N PRO A 157 -4.33 16.00 -7.13
CA PRO A 157 -2.92 16.32 -6.99
C PRO A 157 -2.69 17.13 -5.71
N PRO A 158 -1.82 16.68 -4.79
CA PRO A 158 -1.51 17.42 -3.58
C PRO A 158 -0.90 18.78 -3.91
N ALA A 159 -1.46 19.85 -3.33
CA ALA A 159 -0.94 21.20 -3.42
C ALA A 159 -0.42 21.70 -2.08
N ARG A 160 -0.89 21.11 -1.00
CA ARG A 160 -0.55 21.47 0.38
C ARG A 160 -0.36 20.23 1.22
N VAL A 161 0.52 20.31 2.19
CA VAL A 161 0.77 19.25 3.17
C VAL A 161 0.73 19.84 4.58
N MET A 162 0.24 19.07 5.53
CA MET A 162 0.28 19.40 6.95
C MET A 162 1.15 18.38 7.67
N PHE A 163 2.18 18.85 8.36
CA PHE A 163 3.07 18.03 9.15
C PHE A 163 2.71 18.13 10.63
N ALA A 164 2.26 17.02 11.22
CA ALA A 164 2.04 16.93 12.65
C ALA A 164 3.38 16.78 13.36
N TYR A 165 3.70 17.74 14.22
CA TYR A 165 4.98 17.85 14.90
C TYR A 165 4.76 17.87 16.43
N ASP A 166 5.50 17.07 17.17
CA ASP A 166 5.39 16.97 18.62
C ASP A 166 6.70 17.35 19.36
N GLY A 167 7.74 17.76 18.61
CA GLY A 167 9.05 18.09 19.18
C GLY A 167 9.90 16.90 19.59
N SER A 168 9.41 15.66 19.44
CA SER A 168 10.18 14.46 19.75
C SER A 168 11.39 14.30 18.83
N SER A 169 12.38 13.49 19.26
CA SER A 169 13.53 13.16 18.43
C SER A 169 13.12 12.49 17.12
N GLU A 170 12.02 11.74 17.13
CA GLU A 170 11.53 11.03 15.95
C GLU A 170 10.84 11.98 14.96
N SER A 171 10.01 12.92 15.46
CA SER A 171 9.40 13.93 14.59
C SER A 171 10.44 14.87 13.97
N ARG A 172 11.51 15.22 14.69
CA ARG A 172 12.66 15.99 14.15
C ARG A 172 13.36 15.24 13.02
N LYS A 173 13.66 13.95 13.20
CA LYS A 173 14.25 13.10 12.14
C LYS A 173 13.33 13.00 10.92
N ASN A 174 12.02 12.86 11.15
CA ASN A 174 11.04 12.79 10.06
C ASN A 174 10.95 14.12 9.32
N LEU A 175 10.97 15.25 10.03
CA LEU A 175 11.04 16.57 9.42
C LEU A 175 12.28 16.70 8.52
N SER A 176 13.47 16.35 9.02
CA SER A 176 14.73 16.38 8.24
C SER A 176 14.70 15.44 7.03
N ARG A 177 14.01 14.29 7.11
CA ARG A 177 13.82 13.42 5.96
C ARG A 177 12.88 14.02 4.91
N LEU A 178 11.86 14.74 5.34
CA LEU A 178 10.92 15.41 4.45
C LEU A 178 11.59 16.56 3.68
N THR A 179 12.48 17.32 4.31
CA THR A 179 13.17 18.45 3.66
C THR A 179 14.04 18.03 2.48
N ILE A 180 14.61 16.82 2.52
CA ILE A 180 15.42 16.27 1.42
C ILE A 180 14.60 15.46 0.40
N SER A 181 13.30 15.29 0.64
CA SER A 181 12.45 14.49 -0.24
C SER A 181 11.87 15.34 -1.37
N PRO A 182 12.06 14.95 -2.64
CA PRO A 182 11.43 15.64 -3.77
C PRO A 182 9.90 15.63 -3.73
N LEU A 183 9.31 14.76 -2.89
CA LEU A 183 7.85 14.61 -2.79
C LEU A 183 7.16 15.91 -2.38
N LEU A 184 7.80 16.74 -1.53
CA LEU A 184 7.26 18.02 -1.07
C LEU A 184 7.60 19.19 -1.99
N SER A 185 8.41 18.99 -3.01
CA SER A 185 8.82 20.06 -3.92
C SER A 185 7.60 20.74 -4.56
N GLY A 186 7.49 22.05 -4.38
CA GLY A 186 6.39 22.87 -4.88
C GLY A 186 5.08 22.73 -4.11
N LEU A 187 5.09 22.12 -2.91
CA LEU A 187 3.93 22.08 -2.02
C LEU A 187 4.10 23.09 -0.89
N THR A 188 3.01 23.73 -0.48
CA THR A 188 2.97 24.53 0.76
C THR A 188 2.90 23.59 1.97
N CYS A 189 3.79 23.76 2.95
CA CYS A 189 3.83 22.92 4.14
C CYS A 189 3.37 23.70 5.38
N TYR A 190 2.34 23.18 6.07
CA TYR A 190 1.89 23.67 7.36
C TYR A 190 2.42 22.75 8.46
N ILE A 191 3.07 23.31 9.48
CA ILE A 191 3.45 22.55 10.69
C ILE A 191 2.36 22.79 11.74
N VAL A 192 1.87 21.70 12.32
CA VAL A 192 0.87 21.76 13.39
C VAL A 192 1.40 21.03 14.62
N MET A 193 1.36 21.72 15.76
CA MET A 193 1.76 21.19 17.06
C MET A 193 0.63 21.41 18.07
N VAL A 194 0.22 20.35 18.75
CA VAL A 194 -0.83 20.39 19.76
C VAL A 194 -0.18 20.63 21.12
N ASN A 195 -0.64 21.65 21.87
CA ASN A 195 -0.11 22.03 23.19
C ASN A 195 1.41 22.21 23.23
N GLY A 196 1.99 22.68 22.12
CA GLY A 196 3.41 22.72 21.92
C GLY A 196 4.09 24.02 22.35
N ASP A 197 5.39 23.93 22.51
CA ASP A 197 6.28 25.06 22.74
C ASP A 197 6.44 25.87 21.44
N THR A 198 6.24 27.17 21.54
CA THR A 198 6.39 28.10 20.40
C THR A 198 7.80 28.09 19.85
N LEU A 199 8.83 27.90 20.67
CA LEU A 199 10.23 27.83 20.25
C LEU A 199 10.48 26.58 19.41
N ALA A 200 9.98 25.42 19.81
CA ALA A 200 10.11 24.18 19.05
C ALA A 200 9.41 24.26 17.70
N LEU A 201 8.29 25.00 17.61
CA LEU A 201 7.60 25.22 16.35
C LEU A 201 8.37 26.16 15.43
N GLN A 202 8.98 27.22 15.98
CA GLN A 202 9.84 28.15 15.23
C GLN A 202 11.09 27.45 14.69
N ASP A 203 11.74 26.60 15.49
CA ASP A 203 12.88 25.79 15.06
C ASP A 203 12.50 24.86 13.89
N ALA A 204 11.34 24.20 14.00
CA ALA A 204 10.84 23.33 12.94
C ALA A 204 10.50 24.11 11.66
N GLN A 205 9.97 25.32 11.77
CA GLN A 205 9.70 26.20 10.65
C GLN A 205 11.00 26.66 9.97
N ALA A 206 12.02 27.01 10.75
CA ALA A 206 13.33 27.39 10.22
C ALA A 206 13.94 26.27 9.36
N VAL A 207 13.86 25.02 9.81
CA VAL A 207 14.34 23.84 9.06
C VAL A 207 13.64 23.71 7.69
N LEU A 208 12.33 23.96 7.60
CA LEU A 208 11.62 23.94 6.31
C LEU A 208 12.03 25.12 5.42
N GLN A 209 12.17 26.33 5.98
CA GLN A 209 12.57 27.51 5.23
C GLN A 209 13.99 27.38 4.64
N GLU A 210 14.94 26.86 5.42
CA GLU A 210 16.30 26.57 4.95
C GLU A 210 16.32 25.57 3.78
N ALA A 211 15.35 24.64 3.75
CA ALA A 211 15.17 23.68 2.67
C ALA A 211 14.39 24.25 1.47
N GLY A 212 13.99 25.55 1.50
CA GLY A 212 13.18 26.18 0.45
C GLY A 212 11.73 25.71 0.38
N ILE A 213 11.21 25.15 1.46
CA ILE A 213 9.81 24.70 1.59
C ILE A 213 9.01 25.82 2.23
N THR A 214 7.95 26.28 1.55
CA THR A 214 7.08 27.38 1.98
C THR A 214 5.78 26.88 2.59
#